data_db0560f9dc0c6a4595009d7e9fca88f9
#
_entry.id   db0560f9dc0c6a4595009d7e9fca88f9
#
_cell.length_a   1.000
_cell.length_b   1.000
_cell.length_c   1.000
_cell.angle_alpha   90.00
_cell.angle_beta   90.00
_cell.angle_gamma   90.00
#
_symmetry.space_group_name_H-M   'P 1'
#
loop_
_entity.id
_entity.type
_entity.pdbx_description
1 polymer ?
#
loop_
_entity_poly.entity_id
_entity_poly.type
_entity_poly.pdbx_seq_one_letter_code
_entity_poly.pdbx_strand_id
1 'polypeptide(L)'
;YQDWEQLEKAIAGIPYELERGDDFEQFVHFYLLYHRDYYQIRELFSPKVPGRDIPPELKKKLKLERKDHGVDGVYIAIDGTITAYQVKFRTGTFSLTSGELDSFWAEAEYADYRCTIATVFKLPSVADKKKHHLAILRDRFENLSQDFFVALRGFAVRDLAPHIRK
;
A
#
# COMPACT_ATOMS: atom_id res chain seq x y z
N TYR A 1 14.40 -1.56 12.74
CA TYR A 1 13.90 -2.94 12.61
C TYR A 1 14.82 -3.75 11.70
N GLN A 2 14.98 -5.03 12.01
CA GLN A 2 15.87 -5.92 11.26
C GLN A 2 15.12 -6.87 10.33
N ASP A 3 13.82 -7.05 10.59
CA ASP A 3 12.98 -7.92 9.78
C ASP A 3 11.51 -7.51 9.87
N TRP A 4 10.69 -8.16 9.04
CA TRP A 4 9.26 -7.90 9.00
C TRP A 4 8.57 -8.21 10.32
N GLU A 5 8.96 -9.30 11.00
CA GLU A 5 8.32 -9.69 12.25
C GLU A 5 8.42 -8.60 13.32
N GLN A 6 9.59 -7.98 13.45
CA GLN A 6 9.80 -6.87 14.39
C GLN A 6 8.93 -5.66 14.04
N LEU A 7 8.88 -5.30 12.76
CA LEU A 7 8.07 -4.17 12.29
C LEU A 7 6.57 -4.46 12.48
N GLU A 8 6.13 -5.66 12.13
CA GLU A 8 4.72 -6.05 12.29
C GLU A 8 4.29 -5.94 13.75
N LYS A 9 5.11 -6.44 14.68
CA LYS A 9 4.82 -6.32 16.12
C LYS A 9 4.71 -4.87 16.57
N ALA A 10 5.58 -4.01 16.06
CA ALA A 10 5.56 -2.59 16.41
C ALA A 10 4.27 -1.92 15.94
N ILE A 11 3.84 -2.19 14.71
CA ILE A 11 2.59 -1.64 14.17
C ILE A 11 1.38 -2.24 14.91
N ALA A 12 1.38 -3.56 15.12
CA ALA A 12 0.29 -4.25 15.81
C ALA A 12 0.11 -3.76 17.25
N GLY A 13 1.19 -3.27 17.88
CA GLY A 13 1.17 -2.73 19.23
C GLY A 13 0.53 -1.35 19.35
N ILE A 14 0.24 -0.67 18.25
CA ILE A 14 -0.44 0.63 18.25
C ILE A 14 -1.90 0.41 18.68
N PRO A 15 -2.40 1.10 19.72
CA PRO A 15 -3.73 0.83 20.28
C PRO A 15 -4.90 1.20 19.38
N TYR A 16 -4.71 2.15 18.44
CA TYR A 16 -5.79 2.65 17.59
C TYR A 16 -5.69 2.04 16.19
N GLU A 17 -6.77 1.41 15.74
CA GLU A 17 -6.83 0.74 14.43
C GLU A 17 -6.52 1.69 13.27
N LEU A 18 -7.10 2.90 13.30
CA LEU A 18 -6.86 3.88 12.26
C LEU A 18 -5.38 4.25 12.16
N GLU A 19 -4.73 4.44 13.29
CA GLU A 19 -3.31 4.80 13.35
C GLU A 19 -2.43 3.64 12.85
N ARG A 20 -2.79 2.39 13.17
CA ARG A 20 -2.10 1.22 12.63
C ARG A 20 -2.14 1.20 11.10
N GLY A 21 -3.33 1.46 10.55
CA GLY A 21 -3.52 1.53 9.10
C GLY A 21 -2.70 2.63 8.47
N ASP A 22 -2.72 3.82 9.06
CA ASP A 22 -1.98 4.97 8.54
C ASP A 22 -0.46 4.71 8.56
N ASP A 23 0.06 4.13 9.63
CA ASP A 23 1.47 3.80 9.74
C ASP A 23 1.88 2.76 8.70
N PHE A 24 1.05 1.74 8.51
CA PHE A 24 1.33 0.73 7.49
C PHE A 24 1.28 1.32 6.08
N GLU A 25 0.36 2.26 5.80
CA GLU A 25 0.33 2.95 4.51
C GLU A 25 1.61 3.73 4.25
N GLN A 26 2.18 4.37 5.26
CA GLN A 26 3.47 5.04 5.13
C GLN A 26 4.61 4.05 4.86
N PHE A 27 4.60 2.90 5.52
CA PHE A 27 5.55 1.83 5.25
C PHE A 27 5.43 1.34 3.80
N VAL A 28 4.20 1.14 3.31
CA VAL A 28 3.95 0.70 1.93
C VAL A 28 4.49 1.72 0.93
N HIS A 29 4.35 3.01 1.21
CA HIS A 29 4.92 4.05 0.35
C HIS A 29 6.44 3.85 0.20
N PHE A 30 7.15 3.67 1.31
CA PHE A 30 8.58 3.39 1.26
C PHE A 30 8.89 2.08 0.55
N TYR A 31 8.11 1.03 0.81
CA TYR A 31 8.27 -0.26 0.15
C TYR A 31 8.20 -0.11 -1.38
N LEU A 32 7.21 0.61 -1.87
CA LEU A 32 7.05 0.82 -3.31
C LEU A 32 8.17 1.69 -3.89
N LEU A 33 8.61 2.72 -3.18
CA LEU A 33 9.75 3.54 -3.61
C LEU A 33 11.04 2.73 -3.68
N TYR A 34 11.30 1.91 -2.67
CA TYR A 34 12.50 1.08 -2.63
C TYR A 34 12.53 0.09 -3.79
N HIS A 35 11.36 -0.47 -4.14
CA HIS A 35 11.20 -1.45 -5.21
C HIS A 35 10.68 -0.84 -6.51
N ARG A 36 10.86 0.46 -6.70
CA ARG A 36 10.29 1.15 -7.87
C ARG A 36 10.75 0.57 -9.20
N ASP A 37 11.98 0.07 -9.28
CA ASP A 37 12.49 -0.53 -10.51
C ASP A 37 11.77 -1.85 -10.81
N TYR A 38 11.53 -2.65 -9.78
CA TYR A 38 10.81 -3.91 -9.93
C TYR A 38 9.37 -3.70 -10.40
N TYR A 39 8.67 -2.71 -9.81
CA TYR A 39 7.28 -2.39 -10.18
C TYR A 39 7.18 -1.40 -11.33
N GLN A 40 8.32 -0.92 -11.85
CA GLN A 40 8.39 0.05 -12.94
C GLN A 40 7.60 1.34 -12.62
N ILE A 41 7.76 1.86 -11.42
CA ILE A 41 7.08 3.06 -10.94
C ILE A 41 7.85 4.30 -11.35
N ARG A 42 7.17 5.23 -12.04
CA ARG A 42 7.71 6.56 -12.37
C ARG A 42 7.35 7.59 -11.32
N GLU A 43 6.09 7.63 -10.88
CA GLU A 43 5.60 8.57 -9.87
C GLU A 43 4.67 7.84 -8.90
N LEU A 44 4.82 8.13 -7.60
CA LEU A 44 4.06 7.49 -6.54
C LEU A 44 3.37 8.55 -5.68
N PHE A 45 2.07 8.39 -5.44
CA PHE A 45 1.27 9.29 -4.65
C PHE A 45 0.57 8.53 -3.53
N SER A 46 0.74 9.01 -2.30
CA SER A 46 0.20 8.37 -1.10
C SER A 46 -0.36 9.46 -0.16
N PRO A 47 -1.68 9.56 -0.01
CA PRO A 47 -2.30 10.64 0.79
C PRO A 47 -1.81 10.68 2.25
N LYS A 48 -1.38 9.56 2.82
CA LYS A 48 -0.90 9.50 4.21
C LYS A 48 0.55 9.93 4.37
N VAL A 49 1.22 10.26 3.27
CA VAL A 49 2.59 10.77 3.31
C VAL A 49 2.55 12.26 2.95
N PRO A 50 2.96 13.16 3.87
CA PRO A 50 2.91 14.60 3.62
C PRO A 50 3.65 15.00 2.34
N GLY A 51 3.04 15.86 1.55
CA GLY A 51 3.60 16.31 0.29
C GLY A 51 3.47 15.33 -0.87
N ARG A 52 2.86 14.16 -0.62
CA ARG A 52 2.72 13.11 -1.65
C ARG A 52 1.27 12.76 -1.96
N ASP A 53 0.33 13.66 -1.69
CA ASP A 53 -1.07 13.43 -2.02
C ASP A 53 -1.27 13.33 -3.53
N ILE A 54 -2.34 12.65 -3.91
CA ILE A 54 -2.72 12.48 -5.31
C ILE A 54 -3.05 13.85 -5.91
N PRO A 55 -2.42 14.24 -7.04
CA PRO A 55 -2.72 15.55 -7.66
C PRO A 55 -4.19 15.69 -8.05
N PRO A 56 -4.75 16.90 -7.98
CA PRO A 56 -6.16 17.13 -8.32
C PRO A 56 -6.56 16.66 -9.71
N GLU A 57 -5.71 16.84 -10.70
CA GLU A 57 -5.99 16.39 -12.07
C GLU A 57 -6.11 14.86 -12.14
N LEU A 58 -5.28 14.16 -11.38
CA LEU A 58 -5.31 12.71 -11.34
C LEU A 58 -6.53 12.20 -10.59
N LYS A 59 -6.89 12.84 -9.48
CA LYS A 59 -8.14 12.56 -8.76
C LYS A 59 -9.34 12.69 -9.68
N LYS A 60 -9.38 13.75 -10.47
CA LYS A 60 -10.47 14.00 -11.43
C LYS A 60 -10.52 12.93 -12.50
N LYS A 61 -9.38 12.60 -13.08
CA LYS A 61 -9.27 11.55 -14.12
C LYS A 61 -9.76 10.19 -13.62
N LEU A 62 -9.44 9.85 -12.38
CA LEU A 62 -9.80 8.58 -11.77
C LEU A 62 -11.14 8.62 -11.02
N LYS A 63 -11.79 9.78 -11.00
CA LYS A 63 -13.03 10.03 -10.26
C LYS A 63 -12.91 9.74 -8.77
N LEU A 64 -11.80 10.16 -8.17
CA LEU A 64 -11.48 9.99 -6.76
C LEU A 64 -11.64 11.29 -5.96
N GLU A 65 -12.57 12.15 -6.36
CA GLU A 65 -12.76 13.47 -5.73
C GLU A 65 -13.45 13.39 -4.37
N ARG A 66 -14.10 12.24 -4.07
CA ARG A 66 -14.71 12.00 -2.76
C ARG A 66 -13.64 11.66 -1.73
N LYS A 67 -13.87 12.02 -0.47
CA LYS A 67 -12.96 11.69 0.63
C LYS A 67 -12.90 10.20 0.93
N ASP A 68 -14.01 9.49 0.77
CA ASP A 68 -14.18 8.09 1.18
C ASP A 68 -14.11 7.12 0.00
N HIS A 69 -13.03 7.15 -0.76
CA HIS A 69 -12.89 6.32 -1.95
C HIS A 69 -12.04 5.09 -1.69
N GLY A 70 -11.87 4.45 -0.74
CA GLY A 70 -11.16 3.17 -0.53
C GLY A 70 -9.85 2.99 -1.30
N VAL A 71 -9.37 4.02 -2.00
CA VAL A 71 -8.08 4.02 -2.70
C VAL A 71 -7.06 4.69 -1.80
N ASP A 72 -6.04 3.95 -1.41
CA ASP A 72 -5.03 4.42 -0.46
C ASP A 72 -3.82 5.05 -1.13
N GLY A 73 -3.68 4.88 -2.42
CA GLY A 73 -2.64 5.52 -3.20
C GLY A 73 -2.74 5.18 -4.67
N VAL A 74 -1.90 5.85 -5.46
CA VAL A 74 -1.86 5.72 -6.92
C VAL A 74 -0.42 5.81 -7.36
N TYR A 75 -0.03 5.01 -8.35
CA TYR A 75 1.25 5.25 -9.02
C TYR A 75 1.09 5.23 -10.53
N ILE A 76 1.97 6.00 -11.19
CA ILE A 76 2.07 6.03 -12.63
C ILE A 76 3.31 5.23 -13.01
N ALA A 77 3.12 4.22 -13.85
CA ALA A 77 4.21 3.38 -14.31
C ALA A 77 5.03 4.07 -15.41
N ILE A 78 6.19 3.49 -15.73
CA ILE A 78 7.07 4.00 -16.78
C ILE A 78 6.35 4.07 -18.13
N ASP A 79 5.47 3.11 -18.42
CA ASP A 79 4.68 3.10 -19.66
C ASP A 79 3.48 4.06 -19.65
N GLY A 80 3.28 4.81 -18.58
CA GLY A 80 2.19 5.77 -18.45
C GLY A 80 0.89 5.19 -17.89
N THR A 81 0.80 3.88 -17.67
CA THR A 81 -0.40 3.29 -17.06
C THR A 81 -0.52 3.69 -15.59
N ILE A 82 -1.76 3.74 -15.12
CA ILE A 82 -2.07 4.17 -13.75
C ILE A 82 -2.57 2.98 -12.95
N THR A 83 -1.94 2.75 -11.79
CA THR A 83 -2.35 1.73 -10.84
C THR A 83 -2.88 2.41 -9.58
N ALA A 84 -4.11 2.08 -9.19
CA ALA A 84 -4.65 2.44 -7.88
C ALA A 84 -4.43 1.28 -6.93
N TYR A 85 -4.07 1.58 -5.67
CA TYR A 85 -3.85 0.53 -4.69
C TYR A 85 -4.63 0.76 -3.41
N GLN A 86 -4.92 -0.35 -2.75
CA GLN A 86 -5.56 -0.40 -1.43
C GLN A 86 -4.62 -1.12 -0.48
N VAL A 87 -4.60 -0.67 0.77
CA VAL A 87 -3.71 -1.21 1.80
C VAL A 87 -4.54 -1.77 2.96
N LYS A 88 -4.25 -3.01 3.37
CA LYS A 88 -4.93 -3.66 4.48
C LYS A 88 -3.90 -4.29 5.44
N PHE A 89 -3.83 -3.77 6.65
CA PHE A 89 -3.02 -4.34 7.71
C PHE A 89 -3.89 -5.27 8.56
N ARG A 90 -3.51 -6.55 8.63
CA ARG A 90 -4.21 -7.57 9.42
C ARG A 90 -3.19 -8.45 10.14
N THR A 91 -3.54 -8.89 11.35
CA THR A 91 -2.74 -9.86 12.11
C THR A 91 -3.58 -11.10 12.38
N GLY A 92 -2.96 -12.28 12.26
CA GLY A 92 -3.65 -13.54 12.50
C GLY A 92 -4.74 -13.89 11.49
N THR A 93 -4.79 -13.19 10.37
CA THR A 93 -5.80 -13.40 9.33
C THR A 93 -5.15 -14.01 8.09
N PHE A 94 -5.66 -15.16 7.65
CA PHE A 94 -5.10 -15.85 6.49
C PHE A 94 -5.50 -15.20 5.16
N SER A 95 -6.75 -14.76 5.04
CA SER A 95 -7.29 -14.20 3.80
C SER A 95 -8.21 -13.02 4.08
N LEU A 96 -8.31 -12.10 3.12
CA LEU A 96 -9.36 -11.10 3.11
C LEU A 96 -10.65 -11.71 2.57
N THR A 97 -11.79 -11.09 2.89
CA THR A 97 -13.09 -11.46 2.32
C THR A 97 -13.35 -10.68 1.03
N SER A 98 -14.23 -11.21 0.17
CA SER A 98 -14.63 -10.52 -1.05
C SER A 98 -15.28 -9.16 -0.74
N GLY A 99 -16.06 -9.07 0.34
CA GLY A 99 -16.70 -7.82 0.75
C GLY A 99 -15.71 -6.72 1.10
N GLU A 100 -14.55 -7.07 1.67
CA GLU A 100 -13.49 -6.10 1.99
C GLU A 100 -12.87 -5.51 0.74
N LEU A 101 -12.96 -6.18 -0.41
CA LEU A 101 -12.36 -5.75 -1.67
C LEU A 101 -13.35 -5.06 -2.61
N ASP A 102 -14.65 -5.34 -2.47
CA ASP A 102 -15.67 -4.86 -3.40
C ASP A 102 -15.68 -3.34 -3.54
N SER A 103 -15.60 -2.62 -2.43
CA SER A 103 -15.59 -1.16 -2.44
C SER A 103 -14.41 -0.60 -3.21
N PHE A 104 -13.23 -1.17 -2.99
CA PHE A 104 -12.03 -0.75 -3.69
C PHE A 104 -12.15 -0.98 -5.21
N TRP A 105 -12.61 -2.17 -5.61
CA TRP A 105 -12.74 -2.49 -7.03
C TRP A 105 -13.71 -1.54 -7.74
N ALA A 106 -14.80 -1.16 -7.07
CA ALA A 106 -15.75 -0.21 -7.61
C ALA A 106 -15.17 1.21 -7.70
N GLU A 107 -14.49 1.66 -6.64
CA GLU A 107 -13.91 3.01 -6.59
C GLU A 107 -12.71 3.19 -7.53
N ALA A 108 -11.98 2.11 -7.79
CA ALA A 108 -10.79 2.14 -8.65
C ALA A 108 -11.08 1.76 -10.11
N GLU A 109 -12.32 1.88 -10.54
CA GLU A 109 -12.79 1.44 -11.88
C GLU A 109 -12.02 2.09 -13.02
N TYR A 110 -11.61 3.35 -12.86
CA TYR A 110 -10.98 4.13 -13.92
C TYR A 110 -9.46 4.00 -13.96
N ALA A 111 -8.86 3.26 -13.04
CA ALA A 111 -7.45 2.93 -13.09
C ALA A 111 -7.17 1.82 -14.10
N ASP A 112 -6.00 1.83 -14.73
CA ASP A 112 -5.60 0.77 -15.64
C ASP A 112 -5.39 -0.55 -14.90
N TYR A 113 -4.81 -0.47 -13.69
CA TYR A 113 -4.56 -1.64 -12.81
C TYR A 113 -5.02 -1.33 -11.40
N ARG A 114 -5.39 -2.38 -10.66
CA ARG A 114 -5.77 -2.28 -9.25
C ARG A 114 -4.90 -3.24 -8.47
N CYS A 115 -4.31 -2.75 -7.38
CA CYS A 115 -3.40 -3.55 -6.57
C CYS A 115 -3.88 -3.61 -5.14
N THR A 116 -4.03 -4.80 -4.58
CA THR A 116 -4.31 -4.99 -3.16
C THR A 116 -3.01 -5.33 -2.45
N ILE A 117 -2.65 -4.51 -1.47
CA ILE A 117 -1.43 -4.66 -0.67
C ILE A 117 -1.86 -5.01 0.75
N ALA A 118 -1.61 -6.22 1.20
CA ALA A 118 -2.15 -6.70 2.47
C ALA A 118 -1.20 -7.65 3.18
N THR A 119 -1.29 -7.66 4.51
CA THR A 119 -0.48 -8.54 5.36
C THR A 119 -1.09 -9.92 5.54
N VAL A 120 -2.03 -10.30 4.69
CA VAL A 120 -2.61 -11.63 4.66
C VAL A 120 -1.85 -12.53 3.69
N PHE A 121 -2.05 -13.84 3.80
CA PHE A 121 -1.36 -14.80 2.92
C PHE A 121 -2.04 -14.96 1.58
N LYS A 122 -3.35 -14.69 1.50
CA LYS A 122 -4.16 -15.01 0.33
C LYS A 122 -5.31 -14.03 0.17
N LEU A 123 -5.69 -13.78 -1.09
CA LEU A 123 -6.94 -13.09 -1.42
C LEU A 123 -8.04 -14.10 -1.74
N PRO A 124 -9.32 -13.69 -1.63
CA PRO A 124 -10.42 -14.58 -2.01
C PRO A 124 -10.35 -14.93 -3.49
N SER A 125 -10.82 -16.11 -3.88
CA SER A 125 -10.74 -16.60 -5.25
C SER A 125 -11.41 -15.68 -6.28
N VAL A 126 -12.39 -14.88 -5.87
CA VAL A 126 -13.04 -13.90 -6.73
C VAL A 126 -12.04 -12.86 -7.28
N ALA A 127 -10.96 -12.58 -6.56
CA ALA A 127 -9.93 -11.66 -7.01
C ALA A 127 -9.24 -12.13 -8.29
N ASP A 128 -9.10 -13.44 -8.46
CA ASP A 128 -8.45 -14.03 -9.65
C ASP A 128 -9.25 -13.77 -10.93
N LYS A 129 -10.54 -13.47 -10.79
CA LYS A 129 -11.44 -13.19 -11.91
C LYS A 129 -11.48 -11.73 -12.31
N LYS A 130 -10.86 -10.84 -11.51
CA LYS A 130 -10.83 -9.40 -11.79
C LYS A 130 -9.69 -9.10 -12.75
N LYS A 131 -10.02 -8.48 -13.87
CA LYS A 131 -9.01 -8.07 -14.86
C LYS A 131 -8.08 -7.03 -14.26
N HIS A 132 -6.80 -7.13 -14.62
CA HIS A 132 -5.80 -6.13 -14.23
C HIS A 132 -5.69 -5.96 -12.71
N HIS A 133 -5.96 -7.02 -11.96
CA HIS A 133 -5.80 -7.03 -10.51
C HIS A 133 -4.44 -7.60 -10.13
N LEU A 134 -3.70 -6.82 -9.35
CA LEU A 134 -2.37 -7.17 -8.84
C LEU A 134 -2.46 -7.35 -7.32
N ALA A 135 -1.54 -8.11 -6.77
CA ALA A 135 -1.50 -8.31 -5.32
C ALA A 135 -0.06 -8.28 -4.80
N ILE A 136 0.12 -7.63 -3.67
CA ILE A 136 1.36 -7.66 -2.88
C ILE A 136 0.93 -8.16 -1.50
N LEU A 137 1.29 -9.38 -1.18
CA LEU A 137 0.81 -10.07 0.02
C LEU A 137 1.94 -10.30 1.02
N ARG A 138 1.61 -10.94 2.14
CA ARG A 138 2.49 -11.16 3.29
C ARG A 138 3.83 -11.77 2.91
N ASP A 139 3.88 -12.71 1.98
CA ASP A 139 5.11 -13.36 1.55
C ASP A 139 6.18 -12.37 1.06
N ARG A 140 5.75 -11.29 0.43
CA ARG A 140 6.67 -10.23 -0.01
C ARG A 140 7.33 -9.52 1.17
N PHE A 141 6.58 -9.27 2.23
CA PHE A 141 7.10 -8.60 3.42
C PHE A 141 8.00 -9.51 4.24
N GLU A 142 7.62 -10.79 4.34
CA GLU A 142 8.42 -11.79 5.06
C GLU A 142 9.77 -12.07 4.40
N ASN A 143 9.89 -11.78 3.11
CA ASN A 143 11.11 -12.01 2.33
C ASN A 143 11.89 -10.73 2.02
N LEU A 144 11.62 -9.63 2.74
CA LEU A 144 12.38 -8.39 2.59
C LEU A 144 13.85 -8.57 3.00
N SER A 145 14.74 -7.95 2.24
CA SER A 145 16.18 -8.06 2.47
C SER A 145 16.66 -7.25 3.67
N GLN A 146 17.82 -7.58 4.19
CA GLN A 146 18.49 -6.78 5.21
C GLN A 146 18.74 -5.36 4.69
N ASP A 147 19.14 -5.23 3.43
CA ASP A 147 19.39 -3.92 2.82
C ASP A 147 18.14 -3.04 2.82
N PHE A 148 16.97 -3.64 2.63
CA PHE A 148 15.71 -2.90 2.73
C PHE A 148 15.54 -2.27 4.12
N PHE A 149 15.78 -3.04 5.19
CA PHE A 149 15.61 -2.53 6.55
C PHE A 149 16.68 -1.51 6.92
N VAL A 150 17.90 -1.66 6.39
CA VAL A 150 18.93 -0.63 6.54
C VAL A 150 18.48 0.68 5.89
N ALA A 151 17.95 0.60 4.67
CA ALA A 151 17.45 1.76 3.95
C ALA A 151 16.24 2.39 4.67
N LEU A 152 15.34 1.58 5.21
CA LEU A 152 14.19 2.07 5.96
C LEU A 152 14.63 2.90 7.18
N ARG A 153 15.63 2.45 7.91
CA ARG A 153 16.17 3.19 9.06
C ARG A 153 16.82 4.51 8.66
N GLY A 154 17.46 4.53 7.49
CA GLY A 154 18.11 5.73 6.97
C GLY A 154 17.20 6.67 6.19
N PHE A 155 15.97 6.27 5.94
CA PHE A 155 15.03 7.03 5.13
C PHE A 155 14.55 8.25 5.92
N ALA A 156 15.12 9.41 5.60
CA ALA A 156 14.84 10.66 6.28
C ALA A 156 13.56 11.29 5.76
N VAL A 157 12.43 10.62 5.95
CA VAL A 157 11.14 11.26 5.73
C VAL A 157 10.73 11.83 7.08
N ARG A 158 10.68 13.16 7.17
CA ARG A 158 10.35 13.88 8.41
C ARG A 158 9.04 13.42 9.02
N ASP A 159 8.16 12.90 8.20
CA ASP A 159 6.77 12.70 8.53
C ASP A 159 6.35 11.23 8.56
N LEU A 160 7.31 10.30 8.45
CA LEU A 160 7.01 8.91 8.75
C LEU A 160 6.74 8.75 10.23
N ALA A 161 5.76 7.93 10.54
CA ALA A 161 5.42 7.65 11.92
C ALA A 161 6.65 7.16 12.70
N PRO A 162 6.79 7.57 13.98
CA PRO A 162 7.97 7.20 14.77
C PRO A 162 8.24 5.70 14.83
N HIS A 163 7.20 4.88 14.79
CA HIS A 163 7.31 3.42 14.79
C HIS A 163 8.05 2.88 13.57
N ILE A 164 7.92 3.57 12.44
CA ILE A 164 8.53 3.14 11.19
C ILE A 164 9.95 3.68 11.05
N ARG A 165 10.24 4.82 11.69
CA ARG A 165 11.56 5.46 11.63
C ARG A 165 12.62 4.75 12.47
N LYS A 166 12.20 4.01 13.45
CA LYS A 166 13.12 3.23 14.31
C LYS A 166 13.63 1.96 13.59
#